data_47965991fdb9afef06bc9b9127eb1208
#
_entry.id   47965991fdb9afef06bc9b9127eb1208
#
_cell.length_a   1.000
_cell.length_b   1.000
_cell.length_c   1.000
_cell.angle_alpha   90.00
_cell.angle_beta   90.00
_cell.angle_gamma   90.00
#
_symmetry.space_group_name_H-M   'P 1'
#
loop_
_entity.id
_entity.type
_entity.pdbx_description
1 polymer ?
#
loop_
_entity_poly.entity_id
_entity_poly.type
_entity_poly.pdbx_seq_one_letter_code
_entity_poly.pdbx_strand_id
1 'polypeptide(L)'
;MVGAKPGEVVLADSTTVCLFKTAVSALLSNPTRSIILTDDQNFPSDIQALKAAASTVSKDHKVVVIESNGLEAPVEELLEAIDETVSLVSLSQVAYRSGCCWDLSTVTEKAHQVGAKVLWDLSHSVGVVPIDLRKDEIDLAIGCTYKYLNGGPGSPAFIYISENCHDLINPIAGWYGSKDPFGFDPHSQPQNDNRRFLTGTPPLVSTLLIEPGVDLVIEAGVQNIRSKSVALSERFLFKAEKELLPLGFSVASPLKHKNRGSHLSFSHDSAMAIGQALINEQATIPDVRPPDLVRFGFAPLYTTFLEIEESIDRVKEVISGGGIDRWKDEMPVVP
;
A
#
# COMPACT_ATOMS: atom_id res chain seq x y z
N MET A 1 -6.72 -11.45 -11.22
CA MET A 1 -5.74 -10.36 -11.08
C MET A 1 -4.71 -10.67 -9.98
N VAL A 2 -5.12 -10.99 -8.76
CA VAL A 2 -4.24 -11.27 -7.61
C VAL A 2 -4.16 -12.75 -7.20
N GLY A 3 -4.60 -13.68 -8.04
CA GLY A 3 -4.58 -15.11 -7.76
C GLY A 3 -5.62 -15.62 -6.76
N ALA A 4 -6.50 -14.74 -6.24
CA ALA A 4 -7.55 -15.13 -5.30
C ALA A 4 -8.69 -15.93 -5.97
N LYS A 5 -9.34 -16.82 -5.20
CA LYS A 5 -10.58 -17.49 -5.59
C LYS A 5 -11.80 -16.58 -5.41
N PRO A 6 -12.91 -16.85 -6.10
CA PRO A 6 -14.19 -16.25 -5.78
C PRO A 6 -14.54 -16.44 -4.29
N GLY A 7 -14.93 -15.35 -3.62
CA GLY A 7 -15.27 -15.35 -2.19
C GLY A 7 -14.10 -15.07 -1.24
N GLU A 8 -12.84 -15.07 -1.72
CA GLU A 8 -11.68 -14.71 -0.89
C GLU A 8 -11.45 -13.20 -0.76
N VAL A 9 -12.05 -12.38 -1.63
CA VAL A 9 -11.93 -10.92 -1.60
C VAL A 9 -13.30 -10.28 -1.37
N VAL A 10 -13.34 -9.28 -0.49
CA VAL A 10 -14.51 -8.43 -0.27
C VAL A 10 -14.11 -6.96 -0.31
N LEU A 11 -14.98 -6.11 -0.86
CA LEU A 11 -14.83 -4.66 -0.80
C LEU A 11 -15.46 -4.14 0.49
N ALA A 12 -14.69 -3.41 1.29
CA ALA A 12 -15.15 -2.94 2.59
C ALA A 12 -14.39 -1.67 3.03
N ASP A 13 -15.04 -0.81 3.74
CA ASP A 13 -14.46 0.26 4.56
C ASP A 13 -13.32 1.07 3.89
N SER A 14 -12.40 1.58 4.69
CA SER A 14 -11.11 2.14 4.28
C SER A 14 -9.97 1.18 4.60
N THR A 15 -8.79 1.38 3.99
CA THR A 15 -7.60 0.55 4.22
C THR A 15 -7.26 0.44 5.71
N THR A 16 -7.27 1.55 6.45
CA THR A 16 -6.99 1.58 7.89
C THR A 16 -7.98 0.73 8.70
N VAL A 17 -9.29 0.81 8.38
CA VAL A 17 -10.31 0.00 9.06
C VAL A 17 -10.17 -1.47 8.70
N CYS A 18 -9.90 -1.79 7.44
CA CYS A 18 -9.63 -3.16 6.98
C CYS A 18 -8.42 -3.75 7.69
N LEU A 19 -7.32 -2.99 7.80
CA LEU A 19 -6.11 -3.40 8.51
C LEU A 19 -6.40 -3.66 9.98
N PHE A 20 -7.10 -2.75 10.67
CA PHE A 20 -7.47 -2.93 12.05
C PHE A 20 -8.29 -4.22 12.27
N LYS A 21 -9.33 -4.43 11.45
CA LYS A 21 -10.21 -5.62 11.53
C LYS A 21 -9.42 -6.91 11.36
N THR A 22 -8.57 -6.98 10.33
CA THR A 22 -7.79 -8.18 10.03
C THR A 22 -6.69 -8.43 11.06
N ALA A 23 -6.03 -7.38 11.55
CA ALA A 23 -5.02 -7.49 12.60
C ALA A 23 -5.62 -7.98 13.93
N VAL A 24 -6.73 -7.39 14.40
CA VAL A 24 -7.44 -7.87 15.61
C VAL A 24 -7.86 -9.33 15.45
N SER A 25 -8.41 -9.68 14.29
CA SER A 25 -8.84 -11.04 13.99
C SER A 25 -7.69 -12.04 14.04
N ALA A 26 -6.53 -11.69 13.48
CA ALA A 26 -5.32 -12.51 13.52
C ALA A 26 -4.80 -12.70 14.96
N LEU A 27 -4.78 -11.64 15.78
CA LEU A 27 -4.37 -11.72 17.18
C LEU A 27 -5.29 -12.61 18.01
N LEU A 28 -6.60 -12.48 17.81
CA LEU A 28 -7.59 -13.32 18.52
C LEU A 28 -7.49 -14.80 18.15
N SER A 29 -7.04 -15.12 16.94
CA SER A 29 -6.87 -16.51 16.50
C SER A 29 -5.64 -17.20 17.11
N ASN A 30 -4.69 -16.43 17.67
CA ASN A 30 -3.49 -16.98 18.32
C ASN A 30 -3.19 -16.27 19.64
N PRO A 31 -3.97 -16.53 20.70
CA PRO A 31 -3.88 -15.79 21.96
C PRO A 31 -2.59 -16.05 22.76
N THR A 32 -1.80 -17.03 22.37
CA THR A 32 -0.54 -17.38 23.07
C THR A 32 0.65 -16.54 22.61
N ARG A 33 0.49 -15.75 21.54
CA ARG A 33 1.53 -14.93 20.94
C ARG A 33 1.12 -13.46 20.99
N SER A 34 2.06 -12.58 21.29
CA SER A 34 1.73 -11.18 21.61
C SER A 34 2.44 -10.13 20.74
N ILE A 35 3.31 -10.55 19.82
CA ILE A 35 4.07 -9.61 19.00
C ILE A 35 3.43 -9.44 17.62
N ILE A 36 3.23 -8.19 17.23
CA ILE A 36 3.04 -7.78 15.85
C ILE A 36 4.36 -7.20 15.37
N LEU A 37 4.91 -7.75 14.29
CA LEU A 37 6.14 -7.27 13.68
C LEU A 37 5.83 -6.45 12.43
N THR A 38 6.47 -5.30 12.29
CA THR A 38 6.35 -4.41 11.12
C THR A 38 7.68 -3.68 10.89
N ASP A 39 7.79 -2.87 9.84
CA ASP A 39 8.94 -2.02 9.57
C ASP A 39 8.58 -0.51 9.62
N ASP A 40 9.59 0.34 9.63
CA ASP A 40 9.45 1.81 9.63
C ASP A 40 9.09 2.38 8.25
N GLN A 41 9.15 1.56 7.19
CA GLN A 41 8.72 1.93 5.84
C GLN A 41 7.22 1.67 5.60
N ASN A 42 6.55 1.00 6.54
CA ASN A 42 5.10 0.84 6.50
C ASN A 42 4.40 2.20 6.60
N PHE A 43 3.18 2.31 6.05
CA PHE A 43 2.47 3.58 6.08
C PHE A 43 2.17 4.00 7.53
N PRO A 44 2.36 5.29 7.91
CA PRO A 44 2.23 5.71 9.31
C PRO A 44 0.88 5.37 9.96
N SER A 45 -0.23 5.46 9.20
CA SER A 45 -1.55 5.09 9.72
C SER A 45 -1.68 3.58 9.95
N ASP A 46 -0.92 2.75 9.24
CA ASP A 46 -0.93 1.30 9.42
C ASP A 46 -0.25 0.94 10.75
N ILE A 47 0.90 1.55 11.04
CA ILE A 47 1.56 1.39 12.34
C ILE A 47 0.64 1.85 13.49
N GLN A 48 -0.09 2.96 13.30
CA GLN A 48 -1.08 3.44 14.28
C GLN A 48 -2.22 2.43 14.48
N ALA A 49 -2.77 1.91 13.39
CA ALA A 49 -3.85 0.92 13.42
C ALA A 49 -3.40 -0.41 14.04
N LEU A 50 -2.16 -0.86 13.77
CA LEU A 50 -1.58 -2.04 14.41
C LEU A 50 -1.42 -1.85 15.93
N LYS A 51 -0.94 -0.67 16.37
CA LYS A 51 -0.87 -0.34 17.79
C LYS A 51 -2.25 -0.29 18.45
N ALA A 52 -3.26 0.25 17.76
CA ALA A 52 -4.64 0.24 18.22
C ALA A 52 -5.20 -1.18 18.30
N ALA A 53 -4.96 -2.03 17.30
CA ALA A 53 -5.37 -3.43 17.29
C ALA A 53 -4.74 -4.21 18.46
N ALA A 54 -3.43 -4.08 18.65
CA ALA A 54 -2.70 -4.70 19.76
C ALA A 54 -3.33 -4.32 21.11
N SER A 55 -3.49 -3.02 21.38
CA SER A 55 -4.04 -2.52 22.65
C SER A 55 -5.52 -2.90 22.87
N THR A 56 -6.29 -3.11 21.80
CA THR A 56 -7.70 -3.53 21.87
C THR A 56 -7.81 -4.98 22.31
N VAL A 57 -6.89 -5.85 21.85
CA VAL A 57 -6.93 -7.27 22.22
C VAL A 57 -6.38 -7.52 23.63
N SER A 58 -5.21 -6.98 23.95
CA SER A 58 -4.61 -7.10 25.29
C SER A 58 -3.52 -6.06 25.49
N LYS A 59 -3.28 -5.67 26.76
CA LYS A 59 -2.15 -4.83 27.17
C LYS A 59 -0.79 -5.52 26.98
N ASP A 60 -0.76 -6.81 26.85
CA ASP A 60 0.46 -7.60 26.67
C ASP A 60 0.92 -7.63 25.20
N HIS A 61 0.02 -7.32 24.26
CA HIS A 61 0.37 -7.23 22.85
C HIS A 61 1.21 -6.01 22.54
N LYS A 62 2.23 -6.18 21.72
CA LYS A 62 3.18 -5.13 21.33
C LYS A 62 3.38 -5.10 19.84
N VAL A 63 3.61 -3.90 19.32
CA VAL A 63 4.09 -3.69 17.95
C VAL A 63 5.58 -3.41 18.00
N VAL A 64 6.34 -4.28 17.37
CA VAL A 64 7.79 -4.13 17.19
C VAL A 64 8.02 -3.62 15.77
N VAL A 65 8.73 -2.50 15.66
CA VAL A 65 9.03 -1.85 14.38
C VAL A 65 10.51 -2.08 14.07
N ILE A 66 10.80 -2.72 12.96
CA ILE A 66 12.17 -2.91 12.47
C ILE A 66 12.59 -1.63 11.74
N GLU A 67 13.70 -1.07 12.16
CA GLU A 67 14.25 0.12 11.54
C GLU A 67 15.01 -0.23 10.25
N SER A 68 14.84 0.60 9.23
CA SER A 68 15.52 0.49 7.95
C SER A 68 16.45 1.68 7.70
N ASN A 69 17.15 1.67 6.59
CA ASN A 69 17.89 2.85 6.10
C ASN A 69 17.00 3.87 5.38
N GLY A 70 15.68 3.65 5.37
CA GLY A 70 14.69 4.49 4.68
C GLY A 70 14.63 4.30 3.16
N LEU A 71 15.51 3.47 2.59
CA LEU A 71 15.63 3.25 1.15
C LEU A 71 15.26 1.82 0.76
N GLU A 72 15.88 0.83 1.40
CA GLU A 72 15.70 -0.59 1.12
C GLU A 72 14.98 -1.29 2.28
N ALA A 73 14.31 -2.39 1.97
CA ALA A 73 13.68 -3.24 2.98
C ALA A 73 14.73 -3.84 3.91
N PRO A 74 14.55 -3.81 5.24
CA PRO A 74 15.44 -4.43 6.22
C PRO A 74 15.17 -5.95 6.28
N VAL A 75 15.51 -6.67 5.20
CA VAL A 75 15.11 -8.07 5.01
C VAL A 75 15.74 -8.97 6.06
N GLU A 76 17.05 -8.86 6.28
CA GLU A 76 17.79 -9.71 7.21
C GLU A 76 17.31 -9.48 8.65
N GLU A 77 17.19 -8.24 9.07
CA GLU A 77 16.75 -7.84 10.41
C GLU A 77 15.31 -8.27 10.67
N LEU A 78 14.43 -8.14 9.68
CA LEU A 78 13.04 -8.61 9.79
C LEU A 78 12.98 -10.13 9.95
N LEU A 79 13.68 -10.88 9.09
CA LEU A 79 13.66 -12.34 9.11
C LEU A 79 14.25 -12.91 10.40
N GLU A 80 15.27 -12.27 10.98
CA GLU A 80 15.84 -12.63 12.28
C GLU A 80 14.87 -12.35 13.43
N ALA A 81 14.08 -11.29 13.34
CA ALA A 81 13.09 -10.93 14.36
C ALA A 81 11.81 -11.79 14.34
N ILE A 82 11.60 -12.60 13.29
CA ILE A 82 10.45 -13.52 13.20
C ILE A 82 10.75 -14.79 14.01
N ASP A 83 10.16 -14.87 15.21
CA ASP A 83 10.27 -16.00 16.13
C ASP A 83 8.88 -16.49 16.64
N GLU A 84 8.89 -17.43 17.57
CA GLU A 84 7.67 -18.05 18.13
C GLU A 84 6.82 -17.10 18.97
N THR A 85 7.29 -15.89 19.30
CA THR A 85 6.50 -14.87 20.02
C THR A 85 5.65 -14.03 19.07
N VAL A 86 5.98 -14.04 17.77
CA VAL A 86 5.29 -13.28 16.74
C VAL A 86 3.94 -13.92 16.42
N SER A 87 2.87 -13.15 16.57
CA SER A 87 1.52 -13.52 16.14
C SER A 87 1.24 -13.12 14.70
N LEU A 88 1.71 -11.94 14.32
CA LEU A 88 1.42 -11.33 13.03
C LEU A 88 2.63 -10.55 12.51
N VAL A 89 2.98 -10.77 11.24
CA VAL A 89 3.87 -9.88 10.48
C VAL A 89 2.99 -9.04 9.56
N SER A 90 3.07 -7.70 9.65
CA SER A 90 2.26 -6.80 8.84
C SER A 90 3.13 -5.75 8.16
N LEU A 91 3.15 -5.75 6.83
CA LEU A 91 4.02 -4.91 6.00
C LEU A 91 3.26 -4.34 4.80
N SER A 92 3.69 -3.17 4.31
CA SER A 92 3.34 -2.72 2.96
C SER A 92 4.24 -3.39 1.93
N GLN A 93 3.66 -4.08 0.93
CA GLN A 93 4.48 -4.70 -0.12
C GLN A 93 5.35 -3.68 -0.84
N VAL A 94 4.82 -2.49 -1.10
CA VAL A 94 5.57 -1.37 -1.68
C VAL A 94 5.54 -0.19 -0.73
N ALA A 95 6.71 0.16 -0.22
CA ALA A 95 6.89 1.26 0.71
C ALA A 95 6.45 2.60 0.11
N TYR A 96 5.68 3.37 0.86
CA TYR A 96 5.05 4.61 0.36
C TYR A 96 6.06 5.74 0.09
N ARG A 97 7.20 5.77 0.78
CA ARG A 97 8.25 6.78 0.60
C ARG A 97 9.21 6.39 -0.51
N SER A 98 9.93 5.31 -0.33
CA SER A 98 11.01 4.90 -1.23
C SER A 98 10.54 4.14 -2.47
N GLY A 99 9.35 3.55 -2.42
CA GLY A 99 8.90 2.60 -3.44
C GLY A 99 9.56 1.23 -3.32
N CYS A 100 10.34 0.97 -2.27
CA CYS A 100 10.94 -0.34 -2.03
C CYS A 100 9.88 -1.44 -2.03
N CYS A 101 10.17 -2.55 -2.69
CA CYS A 101 9.24 -3.66 -2.86
C CYS A 101 9.76 -4.90 -2.13
N TRP A 102 8.96 -5.39 -1.17
CA TRP A 102 9.19 -6.65 -0.49
C TRP A 102 8.89 -7.85 -1.38
N ASP A 103 9.64 -8.93 -1.18
CA ASP A 103 9.28 -10.25 -1.69
C ASP A 103 8.29 -10.92 -0.73
N LEU A 104 7.05 -11.12 -1.22
CA LEU A 104 5.95 -11.68 -0.43
C LEU A 104 6.28 -13.09 0.08
N SER A 105 6.80 -13.96 -0.77
CA SER A 105 7.04 -15.36 -0.44
C SER A 105 8.10 -15.52 0.65
N THR A 106 9.22 -14.80 0.56
CA THR A 106 10.32 -14.88 1.53
C THR A 106 9.85 -14.60 2.97
N VAL A 107 9.06 -13.54 3.17
CA VAL A 107 8.55 -13.19 4.50
C VAL A 107 7.46 -14.16 4.96
N THR A 108 6.56 -14.56 4.04
CA THR A 108 5.47 -15.48 4.36
C THR A 108 5.99 -16.83 4.79
N GLU A 109 6.92 -17.42 4.04
CA GLU A 109 7.54 -18.69 4.35
C GLU A 109 8.19 -18.67 5.75
N LYS A 110 8.94 -17.61 6.07
CA LYS A 110 9.57 -17.47 7.38
C LYS A 110 8.54 -17.32 8.51
N ALA A 111 7.49 -16.54 8.32
CA ALA A 111 6.42 -16.39 9.31
C ALA A 111 5.70 -17.71 9.55
N HIS A 112 5.38 -18.47 8.51
CA HIS A 112 4.74 -19.77 8.61
C HIS A 112 5.61 -20.82 9.32
N GLN A 113 6.93 -20.80 9.13
CA GLN A 113 7.85 -21.71 9.83
C GLN A 113 7.75 -21.61 11.35
N VAL A 114 7.45 -20.43 11.87
CA VAL A 114 7.24 -20.22 13.30
C VAL A 114 5.76 -20.23 13.70
N GLY A 115 4.83 -20.35 12.75
CA GLY A 115 3.38 -20.35 12.95
C GLY A 115 2.78 -18.94 13.17
N ALA A 116 3.45 -17.89 12.73
CA ALA A 116 2.91 -16.54 12.64
C ALA A 116 2.07 -16.38 11.36
N LYS A 117 1.09 -15.46 11.37
CA LYS A 117 0.34 -15.05 10.18
C LYS A 117 0.99 -13.85 9.50
N VAL A 118 0.67 -13.65 8.22
CA VAL A 118 1.08 -12.46 7.47
C VAL A 118 -0.13 -11.63 7.04
N LEU A 119 0.02 -10.30 7.11
CA LEU A 119 -0.95 -9.31 6.62
C LEU A 119 -0.23 -8.29 5.74
N TRP A 120 -0.53 -8.29 4.46
CA TRP A 120 0.08 -7.39 3.49
C TRP A 120 -0.82 -6.20 3.15
N ASP A 121 -0.30 -4.98 3.23
CA ASP A 121 -0.91 -3.83 2.54
C ASP A 121 -0.40 -3.77 1.09
N LEU A 122 -1.33 -3.93 0.16
CA LEU A 122 -1.10 -3.95 -1.28
C LEU A 122 -1.46 -2.61 -1.95
N SER A 123 -1.69 -1.56 -1.19
CA SER A 123 -2.20 -0.27 -1.71
C SER A 123 -1.33 0.36 -2.80
N HIS A 124 -0.01 0.13 -2.76
CA HIS A 124 0.92 0.65 -3.77
C HIS A 124 1.39 -0.40 -4.79
N SER A 125 0.87 -1.62 -4.73
CA SER A 125 1.29 -2.71 -5.61
C SER A 125 0.15 -3.31 -6.43
N VAL A 126 -1.06 -3.46 -5.86
CA VAL A 126 -2.19 -4.06 -6.57
C VAL A 126 -2.51 -3.28 -7.85
N GLY A 127 -2.63 -4.00 -8.95
CA GLY A 127 -2.89 -3.41 -10.28
C GLY A 127 -1.63 -2.99 -11.05
N VAL A 128 -0.44 -2.97 -10.43
CA VAL A 128 0.80 -2.54 -11.11
C VAL A 128 2.01 -3.44 -10.86
N VAL A 129 2.02 -4.18 -9.76
CA VAL A 129 3.00 -5.23 -9.49
C VAL A 129 2.29 -6.58 -9.62
N PRO A 130 2.85 -7.56 -10.33
CA PRO A 130 2.29 -8.90 -10.37
C PRO A 130 2.27 -9.54 -8.99
N ILE A 131 1.10 -10.05 -8.59
CA ILE A 131 0.84 -10.66 -7.29
C ILE A 131 0.06 -11.95 -7.52
N ASP A 132 0.43 -13.00 -6.81
CA ASP A 132 -0.35 -14.23 -6.72
C ASP A 132 -0.45 -14.67 -5.26
N LEU A 133 -1.50 -14.20 -4.57
CA LEU A 133 -1.71 -14.39 -3.14
C LEU A 133 -1.78 -15.87 -2.72
N ARG A 134 -2.26 -16.72 -3.62
CA ARG A 134 -2.36 -18.15 -3.33
C ARG A 134 -1.05 -18.89 -3.54
N LYS A 135 -0.33 -18.54 -4.62
CA LYS A 135 0.98 -19.12 -4.89
C LYS A 135 1.98 -18.78 -3.78
N ASP A 136 1.91 -17.55 -3.28
CA ASP A 136 2.78 -17.05 -2.23
C ASP A 136 2.22 -17.36 -0.80
N GLU A 137 1.16 -18.18 -0.72
CA GLU A 137 0.52 -18.68 0.51
C GLU A 137 0.13 -17.58 1.52
N ILE A 138 -0.26 -16.39 1.01
CA ILE A 138 -0.60 -15.23 1.83
C ILE A 138 -1.85 -15.53 2.67
N ASP A 139 -1.80 -15.24 3.97
CA ASP A 139 -2.94 -15.39 4.88
C ASP A 139 -3.96 -14.28 4.69
N LEU A 140 -3.50 -13.03 4.77
CA LEU A 140 -4.31 -11.82 4.77
C LEU A 140 -3.68 -10.75 3.89
N ALA A 141 -4.52 -10.03 3.17
CA ALA A 141 -4.10 -8.80 2.51
C ALA A 141 -5.21 -7.76 2.51
N ILE A 142 -4.81 -6.51 2.50
CA ILE A 142 -5.71 -5.36 2.33
C ILE A 142 -5.15 -4.44 1.25
N GLY A 143 -5.93 -3.49 0.78
CA GLY A 143 -5.43 -2.45 -0.10
C GLY A 143 -6.51 -1.48 -0.52
N CYS A 144 -6.12 -0.29 -0.93
CA CYS A 144 -7.06 0.68 -1.49
C CYS A 144 -7.33 0.41 -2.97
N THR A 145 -8.48 0.86 -3.44
CA THR A 145 -8.89 0.69 -4.85
C THR A 145 -8.75 1.97 -5.68
N TYR A 146 -8.49 3.13 -5.05
CA TYR A 146 -8.42 4.42 -5.74
C TYR A 146 -7.05 4.75 -6.36
N LYS A 147 -5.99 3.96 -6.09
CA LYS A 147 -4.66 4.14 -6.70
C LYS A 147 -4.59 3.44 -8.06
N TYR A 148 -3.77 2.41 -8.20
CA TYR A 148 -3.55 1.72 -9.49
C TYR A 148 -4.74 0.88 -9.99
N LEU A 149 -5.75 0.62 -9.15
CA LEU A 149 -7.01 0.01 -9.58
C LEU A 149 -8.01 1.03 -10.15
N ASN A 150 -7.69 2.34 -10.09
CA ASN A 150 -8.47 3.43 -10.70
C ASN A 150 -9.96 3.47 -10.26
N GLY A 151 -10.27 3.03 -9.04
CA GLY A 151 -11.65 3.02 -8.51
C GLY A 151 -12.22 4.41 -8.18
N GLY A 152 -11.42 5.46 -8.35
CA GLY A 152 -11.82 6.85 -8.10
C GLY A 152 -11.74 7.27 -6.62
N PRO A 153 -11.79 8.59 -6.36
CA PRO A 153 -11.75 9.13 -5.02
C PRO A 153 -12.88 8.62 -4.12
N GLY A 154 -12.55 8.22 -2.89
CA GLY A 154 -13.52 7.70 -1.93
C GLY A 154 -14.01 6.28 -2.20
N SER A 155 -13.39 5.55 -3.14
CA SER A 155 -13.70 4.14 -3.32
C SER A 155 -13.25 3.31 -2.12
N PRO A 156 -14.02 2.27 -1.72
CA PRO A 156 -13.70 1.43 -0.57
C PRO A 156 -12.40 0.63 -0.80
N ALA A 157 -11.82 0.19 0.30
CA ALA A 157 -10.72 -0.76 0.29
C ALA A 157 -11.20 -2.19 -0.03
N PHE A 158 -10.26 -3.12 -0.11
CA PHE A 158 -10.57 -4.55 -0.14
C PHE A 158 -9.87 -5.29 1.00
N ILE A 159 -10.45 -6.42 1.37
CA ILE A 159 -9.87 -7.42 2.27
C ILE A 159 -9.77 -8.72 1.49
N TYR A 160 -8.60 -9.33 1.52
CA TYR A 160 -8.37 -10.73 1.15
C TYR A 160 -8.13 -11.56 2.41
N ILE A 161 -8.79 -12.70 2.50
CA ILE A 161 -8.56 -13.70 3.56
C ILE A 161 -8.49 -15.05 2.86
N SER A 162 -7.37 -15.73 3.06
CA SER A 162 -7.13 -17.07 2.55
C SER A 162 -8.16 -18.07 3.08
N GLU A 163 -8.49 -19.08 2.29
CA GLU A 163 -9.33 -20.19 2.73
C GLU A 163 -8.77 -20.92 3.97
N ASN A 164 -7.44 -20.88 4.20
CA ASN A 164 -6.81 -21.43 5.38
C ASN A 164 -7.08 -20.62 6.67
N CYS A 165 -7.66 -19.42 6.53
CA CYS A 165 -8.00 -18.51 7.61
C CYS A 165 -9.52 -18.35 7.80
N HIS A 166 -10.28 -19.42 7.52
CA HIS A 166 -11.75 -19.43 7.59
C HIS A 166 -12.30 -19.28 9.01
N ASP A 167 -11.51 -19.53 10.03
CA ASP A 167 -11.83 -19.42 11.45
C ASP A 167 -11.74 -18.00 12.01
N LEU A 168 -11.18 -17.06 11.23
CA LEU A 168 -11.04 -15.67 11.65
C LEU A 168 -12.40 -14.98 11.83
N ILE A 169 -12.52 -14.24 12.94
CA ILE A 169 -13.75 -13.57 13.35
C ILE A 169 -13.61 -12.07 13.09
N ASN A 170 -14.62 -11.45 12.44
CA ASN A 170 -14.68 -10.00 12.30
C ASN A 170 -14.93 -9.35 13.67
N PRO A 171 -14.01 -8.52 14.19
CA PRO A 171 -14.16 -7.85 15.48
C PRO A 171 -15.26 -6.79 15.49
N ILE A 172 -15.66 -6.30 14.31
CA ILE A 172 -16.75 -5.33 14.12
C ILE A 172 -17.86 -6.03 13.34
N ALA A 173 -18.53 -6.99 14.00
CA ALA A 173 -19.69 -7.67 13.40
C ALA A 173 -20.82 -6.67 13.11
N GLY A 174 -21.53 -6.92 12.04
CA GLY A 174 -22.66 -6.08 11.65
C GLY A 174 -23.66 -6.80 10.75
N TRP A 175 -24.80 -6.16 10.52
CA TRP A 175 -25.92 -6.78 9.85
C TRP A 175 -25.59 -7.28 8.43
N TYR A 176 -24.70 -6.56 7.70
CA TYR A 176 -24.40 -6.90 6.31
C TYR A 176 -23.47 -8.11 6.18
N GLY A 177 -22.71 -8.44 7.25
CA GLY A 177 -21.90 -9.66 7.37
C GLY A 177 -22.65 -10.89 7.88
N SER A 178 -23.95 -10.77 8.17
CA SER A 178 -24.80 -11.83 8.68
C SER A 178 -25.27 -12.78 7.55
N LYS A 179 -25.59 -14.04 7.89
CA LYS A 179 -26.16 -15.03 6.96
C LYS A 179 -27.47 -14.59 6.35
N ASP A 180 -28.31 -13.93 7.16
CA ASP A 180 -29.57 -13.33 6.74
C ASP A 180 -29.60 -11.86 7.12
N PRO A 181 -29.05 -10.97 6.27
CA PRO A 181 -29.01 -9.54 6.55
C PRO A 181 -30.38 -8.89 6.75
N PHE A 182 -31.42 -9.43 6.11
CA PHE A 182 -32.77 -8.85 6.14
C PHE A 182 -33.73 -9.58 7.09
N GLY A 183 -33.26 -10.62 7.76
CA GLY A 183 -34.00 -11.28 8.83
C GLY A 183 -34.08 -10.47 10.12
N PHE A 184 -33.17 -9.46 10.29
CA PHE A 184 -33.09 -8.58 11.45
C PHE A 184 -33.04 -9.33 12.78
N ASP A 185 -32.50 -10.56 12.75
CA ASP A 185 -32.34 -11.40 13.95
C ASP A 185 -31.06 -10.99 14.71
N PRO A 186 -31.15 -10.53 15.97
CA PRO A 186 -29.97 -10.20 16.79
C PRO A 186 -29.06 -11.41 17.10
N HIS A 187 -29.54 -12.62 16.88
CA HIS A 187 -28.79 -13.87 17.04
C HIS A 187 -28.29 -14.46 15.72
N SER A 188 -28.43 -13.73 14.62
CA SER A 188 -27.97 -14.18 13.30
C SER A 188 -26.49 -14.53 13.31
N GLN A 189 -26.16 -15.63 12.65
CA GLN A 189 -24.78 -16.07 12.51
C GLN A 189 -24.07 -15.29 11.39
N PRO A 190 -22.72 -15.12 11.48
CA PRO A 190 -21.97 -14.52 10.39
C PRO A 190 -22.01 -15.37 9.11
N GLN A 191 -21.77 -14.75 7.95
CA GLN A 191 -21.58 -15.45 6.67
C GLN A 191 -20.50 -16.52 6.79
N ASN A 192 -20.61 -17.57 6.00
CA ASN A 192 -19.61 -18.67 6.00
C ASN A 192 -18.35 -18.33 5.21
N ASP A 193 -18.40 -17.31 4.36
CA ASP A 193 -17.28 -16.81 3.55
C ASP A 193 -16.79 -15.44 4.03
N ASN A 194 -15.89 -14.82 3.29
CA ASN A 194 -15.27 -13.56 3.70
C ASN A 194 -16.23 -12.36 3.75
N ARG A 195 -17.48 -12.50 3.26
CA ARG A 195 -18.53 -11.50 3.49
C ARG A 195 -18.83 -11.29 4.98
N ARG A 196 -18.45 -12.21 5.86
CA ARG A 196 -18.51 -12.01 7.33
C ARG A 196 -17.71 -10.80 7.82
N PHE A 197 -16.74 -10.31 7.01
CA PHE A 197 -15.97 -9.09 7.30
C PHE A 197 -16.68 -7.80 6.86
N LEU A 198 -17.83 -7.90 6.20
CA LEU A 198 -18.70 -6.75 5.97
C LEU A 198 -19.40 -6.34 7.27
N THR A 199 -19.57 -5.05 7.48
CA THR A 199 -20.13 -4.51 8.72
C THR A 199 -21.50 -3.89 8.50
N GLY A 200 -21.55 -2.76 7.82
CA GLY A 200 -22.76 -2.00 7.58
C GLY A 200 -23.09 -1.86 6.09
N THR A 201 -23.99 -0.93 5.79
CA THR A 201 -24.36 -0.61 4.42
C THR A 201 -23.15 -0.17 3.61
N PRO A 202 -22.83 -0.82 2.48
CA PRO A 202 -21.68 -0.44 1.67
C PRO A 202 -21.91 0.91 0.98
N PRO A 203 -20.84 1.68 0.68
CA PRO A 203 -20.93 2.90 -0.12
C PRO A 203 -21.17 2.54 -1.59
N LEU A 204 -22.42 2.26 -1.95
CA LEU A 204 -22.81 1.60 -3.20
C LEU A 204 -22.25 2.31 -4.44
N VAL A 205 -22.39 3.64 -4.54
CA VAL A 205 -21.96 4.39 -5.73
C VAL A 205 -20.45 4.25 -5.94
N SER A 206 -19.65 4.49 -4.92
CA SER A 206 -18.20 4.38 -5.04
C SER A 206 -17.71 2.94 -5.21
N THR A 207 -18.47 1.96 -4.72
CA THR A 207 -18.20 0.53 -4.98
C THR A 207 -18.40 0.16 -6.45
N LEU A 208 -19.48 0.64 -7.07
CA LEU A 208 -19.76 0.39 -8.50
C LEU A 208 -18.72 1.04 -9.43
N LEU A 209 -18.12 2.15 -9.02
CA LEU A 209 -17.09 2.83 -9.81
C LEU A 209 -15.75 2.09 -9.84
N ILE A 210 -15.54 1.08 -8.99
CA ILE A 210 -14.31 0.27 -9.00
C ILE A 210 -14.27 -0.66 -10.22
N GLU A 211 -15.42 -1.21 -10.63
CA GLU A 211 -15.50 -2.21 -11.69
C GLU A 211 -14.85 -1.75 -13.00
N PRO A 212 -15.18 -0.55 -13.57
CA PRO A 212 -14.53 -0.09 -14.79
C PRO A 212 -13.01 0.04 -14.69
N GLY A 213 -12.50 0.49 -13.51
CA GLY A 213 -11.07 0.61 -13.28
C GLY A 213 -10.36 -0.74 -13.24
N VAL A 214 -10.96 -1.72 -12.57
CA VAL A 214 -10.46 -3.10 -12.48
C VAL A 214 -10.53 -3.78 -13.85
N ASP A 215 -11.58 -3.57 -14.62
CA ASP A 215 -11.72 -4.13 -15.96
C ASP A 215 -10.61 -3.64 -16.90
N LEU A 216 -10.25 -2.35 -16.84
CA LEU A 216 -9.12 -1.81 -17.60
C LEU A 216 -7.79 -2.48 -17.21
N VAL A 217 -7.58 -2.74 -15.90
CA VAL A 217 -6.37 -3.45 -15.43
C VAL A 217 -6.34 -4.90 -15.94
N ILE A 218 -7.49 -5.57 -15.94
CA ILE A 218 -7.63 -6.95 -16.43
C ILE A 218 -7.41 -7.00 -17.94
N GLU A 219 -8.01 -6.09 -18.70
CA GLU A 219 -7.88 -5.99 -20.16
C GLU A 219 -6.42 -5.74 -20.56
N ALA A 220 -5.74 -4.79 -19.92
CA ALA A 220 -4.34 -4.49 -20.19
C ALA A 220 -3.40 -5.62 -19.75
N GLY A 221 -3.76 -6.33 -18.70
CA GLY A 221 -2.96 -7.38 -18.07
C GLY A 221 -1.83 -6.84 -17.19
N VAL A 222 -1.78 -7.28 -15.93
CA VAL A 222 -0.83 -6.76 -14.93
C VAL A 222 0.63 -6.90 -15.36
N GLN A 223 0.99 -7.95 -16.11
CA GLN A 223 2.35 -8.14 -16.64
C GLN A 223 2.74 -7.04 -17.65
N ASN A 224 1.82 -6.67 -18.54
CA ASN A 224 2.04 -5.59 -19.51
C ASN A 224 2.12 -4.23 -18.80
N ILE A 225 1.23 -4.01 -17.82
CA ILE A 225 1.25 -2.82 -16.96
C ILE A 225 2.60 -2.72 -16.24
N ARG A 226 3.08 -3.81 -15.64
CA ARG A 226 4.39 -3.86 -14.98
C ARG A 226 5.54 -3.55 -15.93
N SER A 227 5.54 -4.14 -17.10
CA SER A 227 6.57 -3.92 -18.12
C SER A 227 6.65 -2.44 -18.51
N LYS A 228 5.50 -1.79 -18.73
CA LYS A 228 5.43 -0.35 -19.02
C LYS A 228 5.84 0.50 -17.80
N SER A 229 5.41 0.13 -16.59
CA SER A 229 5.83 0.80 -15.35
C SER A 229 7.35 0.83 -15.20
N VAL A 230 8.00 -0.31 -15.43
CA VAL A 230 9.47 -0.40 -15.42
C VAL A 230 10.07 0.51 -16.49
N ALA A 231 9.59 0.44 -17.73
CA ALA A 231 10.12 1.25 -18.83
C ALA A 231 9.98 2.76 -18.57
N LEU A 232 8.83 3.22 -18.04
CA LEU A 232 8.61 4.62 -17.66
C LEU A 232 9.58 5.06 -16.55
N SER A 233 9.73 4.25 -15.49
CA SER A 233 10.59 4.58 -14.36
C SER A 233 12.08 4.54 -14.72
N GLU A 234 12.52 3.59 -15.56
CA GLU A 234 13.90 3.57 -16.07
C GLU A 234 14.19 4.79 -16.96
N ARG A 235 13.21 5.19 -17.80
CA ARG A 235 13.37 6.40 -18.63
C ARG A 235 13.47 7.66 -17.77
N PHE A 236 12.65 7.77 -16.72
CA PHE A 236 12.72 8.87 -15.77
C PHE A 236 14.08 8.91 -15.07
N LEU A 237 14.56 7.79 -14.53
CA LEU A 237 15.87 7.71 -13.86
C LEU A 237 17.01 8.13 -14.79
N PHE A 238 17.05 7.59 -16.01
CA PHE A 238 18.09 7.91 -16.99
C PHE A 238 18.18 9.42 -17.27
N LYS A 239 17.02 10.10 -17.36
CA LYS A 239 16.98 11.54 -17.58
C LYS A 239 17.31 12.30 -16.30
N ALA A 240 16.77 11.89 -15.16
CA ALA A 240 17.00 12.50 -13.85
C ALA A 240 18.46 12.47 -13.44
N GLU A 241 19.20 11.39 -13.69
CA GLU A 241 20.64 11.29 -13.43
C GLU A 241 21.44 12.42 -14.11
N LYS A 242 21.06 12.79 -15.31
CA LYS A 242 21.74 13.82 -16.11
C LYS A 242 21.27 15.23 -15.79
N GLU A 243 20.01 15.41 -15.46
CA GLU A 243 19.35 16.70 -15.48
C GLU A 243 18.88 17.18 -14.10
N LEU A 244 18.56 16.25 -13.18
CA LEU A 244 18.11 16.61 -11.83
C LEU A 244 19.21 16.47 -10.77
N LEU A 245 20.06 15.44 -10.82
CA LEU A 245 21.11 15.28 -9.81
C LEU A 245 22.07 16.49 -9.78
N PRO A 246 22.47 17.10 -10.90
CA PRO A 246 23.27 18.35 -10.88
C PRO A 246 22.54 19.54 -10.25
N LEU A 247 21.22 19.46 -10.07
CA LEU A 247 20.41 20.50 -9.45
C LEU A 247 20.15 20.27 -7.96
N GLY A 248 20.87 19.31 -7.33
CA GLY A 248 20.80 19.04 -5.90
C GLY A 248 19.86 17.90 -5.51
N PHE A 249 19.25 17.20 -6.47
CA PHE A 249 18.47 16.00 -6.17
C PHE A 249 19.36 14.79 -5.91
N SER A 250 18.85 13.90 -5.05
CA SER A 250 19.41 12.55 -4.86
C SER A 250 18.30 11.51 -5.02
N VAL A 251 18.63 10.34 -5.59
CA VAL A 251 17.65 9.27 -5.74
C VAL A 251 17.34 8.64 -4.38
N ALA A 252 16.08 8.64 -3.98
CA ALA A 252 15.57 8.07 -2.75
C ALA A 252 14.66 6.86 -2.99
N SER A 253 14.99 6.07 -4.01
CA SER A 253 14.32 4.80 -4.39
C SER A 253 15.35 3.75 -4.76
N PRO A 254 15.06 2.45 -4.56
CA PRO A 254 15.94 1.38 -5.03
C PRO A 254 16.18 1.49 -6.53
N LEU A 255 17.45 1.43 -6.96
CA LEU A 255 17.80 1.56 -8.38
C LEU A 255 17.38 0.35 -9.21
N LYS A 256 17.45 -0.86 -8.64
CA LYS A 256 17.06 -2.09 -9.33
C LYS A 256 15.53 -2.17 -9.45
N HIS A 257 15.00 -2.22 -10.66
CA HIS A 257 13.55 -2.24 -10.92
C HIS A 257 12.81 -3.42 -10.24
N LYS A 258 13.47 -4.55 -10.00
CA LYS A 258 12.89 -5.68 -9.29
C LYS A 258 12.62 -5.39 -7.80
N ASN A 259 13.35 -4.43 -7.22
CA ASN A 259 13.26 -4.06 -5.81
C ASN A 259 12.36 -2.83 -5.59
N ARG A 260 11.60 -2.36 -6.59
CA ARG A 260 10.71 -1.20 -6.43
C ARG A 260 9.36 -1.38 -7.11
N GLY A 261 8.38 -0.62 -6.63
CA GLY A 261 7.03 -0.51 -7.21
C GLY A 261 6.99 0.39 -8.45
N SER A 262 5.92 1.18 -8.59
CA SER A 262 5.65 2.04 -9.76
C SER A 262 5.76 3.54 -9.45
N HIS A 263 6.61 3.91 -8.50
CA HIS A 263 6.96 5.31 -8.25
C HIS A 263 8.46 5.44 -7.95
N LEU A 264 8.95 6.66 -8.11
CA LEU A 264 10.30 7.06 -7.77
C LEU A 264 10.26 8.26 -6.85
N SER A 265 11.10 8.25 -5.83
CA SER A 265 11.30 9.37 -4.91
C SER A 265 12.68 9.96 -5.10
N PHE A 266 12.75 11.28 -4.99
CA PHE A 266 13.99 12.03 -5.01
C PHE A 266 14.02 12.95 -3.80
N SER A 267 15.13 13.00 -3.11
CA SER A 267 15.34 13.96 -2.03
C SER A 267 15.92 15.28 -2.56
N HIS A 268 15.48 16.38 -1.96
CA HIS A 268 15.99 17.72 -2.18
C HIS A 268 15.65 18.60 -0.98
N ASP A 269 16.56 19.47 -0.53
CA ASP A 269 16.34 20.35 0.64
C ASP A 269 15.09 21.23 0.51
N SER A 270 14.73 21.59 -0.72
CA SER A 270 13.53 22.40 -1.03
C SER A 270 12.38 21.59 -1.62
N ALA A 271 12.29 20.27 -1.31
CA ALA A 271 11.30 19.38 -1.92
C ALA A 271 9.85 19.90 -1.82
N MET A 272 9.48 20.51 -0.67
CA MET A 272 8.14 21.06 -0.46
C MET A 272 7.85 22.21 -1.40
N ALA A 273 8.77 23.18 -1.54
CA ALA A 273 8.63 24.30 -2.44
C ALA A 273 8.60 23.87 -3.91
N ILE A 274 9.44 22.91 -4.29
CA ILE A 274 9.46 22.33 -5.65
C ILE A 274 8.12 21.67 -5.98
N GLY A 275 7.59 20.87 -5.05
CA GLY A 275 6.29 20.23 -5.24
C GLY A 275 5.16 21.23 -5.43
N GLN A 276 5.10 22.30 -4.62
CA GLN A 276 4.13 23.36 -4.74
C GLN A 276 4.25 24.13 -6.08
N ALA A 277 5.47 24.48 -6.47
CA ALA A 277 5.70 25.14 -7.74
C ALA A 277 5.29 24.27 -8.95
N LEU A 278 5.59 22.98 -8.92
CA LEU A 278 5.17 22.02 -9.96
C LEU A 278 3.65 21.96 -10.10
N ILE A 279 2.92 21.91 -8.99
CA ILE A 279 1.46 21.85 -8.98
C ILE A 279 0.86 23.17 -9.50
N ASN A 280 1.32 24.31 -8.99
CA ASN A 280 0.66 25.58 -9.21
C ASN A 280 1.13 26.29 -10.51
N GLU A 281 2.38 26.09 -10.93
CA GLU A 281 2.96 26.78 -12.08
C GLU A 281 3.11 25.89 -13.31
N GLN A 282 3.29 24.57 -13.12
CA GLN A 282 3.66 23.66 -14.21
C GLN A 282 2.60 22.59 -14.52
N ALA A 283 1.44 22.62 -13.84
CA ALA A 283 0.39 21.62 -13.97
C ALA A 283 0.93 20.17 -13.88
N THR A 284 1.99 19.97 -13.07
CA THR A 284 2.58 18.66 -12.77
C THR A 284 2.33 18.35 -11.30
N ILE A 285 1.65 17.26 -11.03
CA ILE A 285 1.16 16.92 -9.69
C ILE A 285 1.97 15.74 -9.12
N PRO A 286 3.17 15.99 -8.56
CA PRO A 286 3.89 14.99 -7.79
C PRO A 286 3.31 14.90 -6.39
N ASP A 287 3.63 13.84 -5.69
CA ASP A 287 3.48 13.80 -4.25
C ASP A 287 4.71 14.40 -3.55
N VAL A 288 4.50 15.09 -2.43
CA VAL A 288 5.59 15.47 -1.53
C VAL A 288 5.50 14.68 -0.24
N ARG A 289 6.63 14.22 0.27
CA ARG A 289 6.74 13.47 1.52
C ARG A 289 7.75 14.15 2.44
N PRO A 290 7.27 14.86 3.47
CA PRO A 290 8.15 15.51 4.43
C PRO A 290 9.20 14.56 5.00
N PRO A 291 10.42 15.08 5.33
CA PRO A 291 10.78 16.48 5.21
C PRO A 291 11.29 16.89 3.82
N ASP A 292 11.74 15.97 2.97
CA ASP A 292 12.66 16.24 1.87
C ASP A 292 12.39 15.49 0.55
N LEU A 293 11.25 14.79 0.41
CA LEU A 293 11.01 13.97 -0.79
C LEU A 293 9.98 14.58 -1.74
N VAL A 294 10.32 14.57 -3.03
CA VAL A 294 9.39 14.69 -4.15
C VAL A 294 9.23 13.29 -4.76
N ARG A 295 7.99 12.81 -4.84
CA ARG A 295 7.65 11.47 -5.34
C ARG A 295 6.87 11.56 -6.66
N PHE A 296 7.38 10.88 -7.68
CA PHE A 296 6.77 10.77 -9.00
C PHE A 296 6.13 9.39 -9.16
N GLY A 297 4.80 9.35 -9.23
CA GLY A 297 4.02 8.14 -9.44
C GLY A 297 3.78 7.91 -10.93
N PHE A 298 4.05 6.68 -11.40
CA PHE A 298 3.79 6.30 -12.78
C PHE A 298 2.54 5.43 -12.83
N ALA A 299 1.49 5.92 -13.51
CA ALA A 299 0.25 5.17 -13.75
C ALA A 299 0.27 4.62 -15.19
N PRO A 300 0.74 3.37 -15.41
CA PRO A 300 1.07 2.89 -16.76
C PRO A 300 -0.10 2.83 -17.72
N LEU A 301 -1.35 2.77 -17.23
CA LEU A 301 -2.53 2.75 -18.09
C LEU A 301 -2.65 4.03 -18.93
N TYR A 302 -2.27 5.20 -18.37
CA TYR A 302 -2.45 6.48 -19.05
C TYR A 302 -1.21 7.35 -19.13
N THR A 303 -0.19 7.17 -18.27
CA THR A 303 1.08 7.93 -18.37
C THR A 303 1.85 7.53 -19.61
N THR A 304 2.30 8.53 -20.38
CA THR A 304 3.06 8.40 -21.62
C THR A 304 4.55 8.66 -21.41
N PHE A 305 5.40 8.23 -22.34
CA PHE A 305 6.82 8.58 -22.33
C PHE A 305 7.07 10.05 -22.56
N LEU A 306 6.20 10.74 -23.30
CA LEU A 306 6.29 12.18 -23.51
C LEU A 306 6.09 12.95 -22.19
N GLU A 307 5.10 12.57 -21.40
CA GLU A 307 4.87 13.17 -20.08
C GLU A 307 6.04 12.96 -19.12
N ILE A 308 6.76 11.83 -19.24
CA ILE A 308 8.02 11.59 -18.49
C ILE A 308 9.08 12.63 -18.90
N GLU A 309 9.27 12.86 -20.21
CA GLU A 309 10.23 13.85 -20.70
C GLU A 309 9.88 15.26 -20.21
N GLU A 310 8.62 15.64 -20.41
CA GLU A 310 8.11 16.96 -20.03
C GLU A 310 8.19 17.18 -18.51
N SER A 311 7.94 16.17 -17.70
CA SER A 311 7.97 16.32 -16.23
C SER A 311 9.36 16.71 -15.71
N ILE A 312 10.42 16.17 -16.29
CA ILE A 312 11.81 16.54 -15.96
C ILE A 312 12.10 17.98 -16.38
N ASP A 313 11.67 18.38 -17.60
CA ASP A 313 11.88 19.74 -18.08
C ASP A 313 11.15 20.75 -17.19
N ARG A 314 9.93 20.45 -16.75
CA ARG A 314 9.16 21.28 -15.82
C ARG A 314 9.82 21.41 -14.44
N VAL A 315 10.44 20.37 -13.92
CA VAL A 315 11.24 20.47 -12.68
C VAL A 315 12.39 21.45 -12.85
N LYS A 316 13.10 21.39 -13.98
CA LYS A 316 14.20 22.33 -14.31
C LYS A 316 13.70 23.78 -14.43
N GLU A 317 12.57 23.99 -15.08
CA GLU A 317 11.92 25.31 -15.22
C GLU A 317 11.54 25.89 -13.86
N VAL A 318 11.00 25.10 -12.95
CA VAL A 318 10.71 25.52 -11.57
C VAL A 318 11.97 26.03 -10.87
N ILE A 319 13.06 25.28 -10.96
CA ILE A 319 14.31 25.63 -10.27
C ILE A 319 14.95 26.86 -10.89
N SER A 320 15.13 26.88 -12.21
CA SER A 320 15.75 28.00 -12.93
C SER A 320 14.91 29.29 -12.93
N GLY A 321 13.59 29.14 -12.87
CA GLY A 321 12.63 30.25 -12.84
C GLY A 321 12.37 30.82 -11.43
N GLY A 322 13.11 30.40 -10.39
CA GLY A 322 12.94 30.91 -9.02
C GLY A 322 11.68 30.39 -8.32
N GLY A 323 11.14 29.26 -8.73
CA GLY A 323 9.97 28.64 -8.10
C GLY A 323 10.19 28.30 -6.64
N ILE A 324 11.41 27.86 -6.27
CA ILE A 324 11.76 27.55 -4.88
C ILE A 324 11.55 28.78 -3.97
N ASP A 325 12.04 29.96 -4.38
CA ASP A 325 11.93 31.17 -3.56
C ASP A 325 10.49 31.66 -3.40
N ARG A 326 9.65 31.45 -4.43
CA ARG A 326 8.23 31.83 -4.37
C ARG A 326 7.41 30.97 -3.41
N TRP A 327 7.78 29.70 -3.24
CA TRP A 327 6.97 28.70 -2.49
C TRP A 327 7.62 28.21 -1.19
N LYS A 328 8.80 28.72 -0.80
CA LYS A 328 9.56 28.22 0.36
C LYS A 328 8.85 28.33 1.71
N ASP A 329 7.96 29.31 1.84
CA ASP A 329 7.23 29.61 3.09
C ASP A 329 5.81 28.99 3.10
N GLU A 330 5.41 28.31 2.02
CA GLU A 330 4.10 27.68 1.92
C GLU A 330 4.16 26.18 2.27
N MET A 331 3.30 25.78 3.23
CA MET A 331 3.13 24.36 3.53
C MET A 331 2.30 23.69 2.43
N PRO A 332 2.73 22.54 1.90
CA PRO A 332 1.95 21.82 0.91
C PRO A 332 0.59 21.42 1.50
N VAL A 333 -0.47 21.83 0.82
CA VAL A 333 -1.79 21.23 1.02
C VAL A 333 -1.74 19.87 0.32
N VAL A 334 -1.52 18.82 1.08
CA VAL A 334 -1.60 17.45 0.56
C VAL A 334 -3.07 17.15 0.33
N PRO A 335 -3.51 16.80 -0.88
CA PRO A 335 -4.91 16.43 -1.13
C PRO A 335 -5.30 15.12 -0.45
#